data_fe20be4af6826e99120f5d482381246a
#
_entry.id   fe20be4af6826e99120f5d482381246a
#
_cell.length_a   1.000
_cell.length_b   1.000
_cell.length_c   1.000
_cell.angle_alpha   90.00
_cell.angle_beta   90.00
_cell.angle_gamma   90.00
#
_symmetry.space_group_name_H-M   'P 1'
#
loop_
_entity.id
_entity.type
_entity.pdbx_description
1 polymer ?
#
loop_
_entity_poly.entity_id
_entity_poly.type
_entity_poly.pdbx_seq_one_letter_code
_entity_poly.pdbx_strand_id
1 'polypeptide(L)'
;IHDFGRSEGGVIYYAMEYIQGVTLQDLVELTGPQPPERVIAILLQICGSLAEAHAVGLVHRDVKPSNVMLCERGRVADVVKVLDFGLVKLRGQPGNTLDSKSGLIVGTPGFMAPEAIIEPSIVDARADIYALGAVGYFLITGRQVFSGATDLAVLLDQVSTIPVPMSLRLGASVPVDLDRVISSCLSKDPR
;
A
#
# COMPACT_ATOMS: atom_id res chain seq x y z
N ILE A 1 -18.17 -4.27 3.22
CA ILE A 1 -18.83 -3.59 4.35
C ILE A 1 -20.29 -3.98 4.33
N HIS A 2 -20.82 -4.47 5.45
CA HIS A 2 -22.22 -4.90 5.57
C HIS A 2 -23.10 -3.78 6.12
N ASP A 3 -22.54 -2.93 6.98
CA ASP A 3 -23.24 -1.83 7.63
C ASP A 3 -22.27 -0.74 8.06
N PHE A 4 -22.75 0.49 8.19
CA PHE A 4 -22.01 1.58 8.82
C PHE A 4 -22.98 2.51 9.54
N GLY A 5 -22.50 3.17 10.59
CA GLY A 5 -23.35 4.07 11.36
C GLY A 5 -22.57 4.93 12.35
N ARG A 6 -23.36 5.61 13.19
CA ARG A 6 -22.81 6.39 14.31
C ARG A 6 -23.48 5.91 15.58
N SER A 7 -22.68 5.56 16.59
CA SER A 7 -23.20 5.19 17.92
C SER A 7 -23.82 6.40 18.63
N GLU A 8 -24.58 6.15 19.70
CA GLU A 8 -25.16 7.21 20.53
C GLU A 8 -24.11 8.17 21.10
N GLY A 9 -22.88 7.68 21.32
CA GLY A 9 -21.71 8.49 21.74
C GLY A 9 -21.01 9.22 20.60
N GLY A 10 -21.55 9.21 19.36
CA GLY A 10 -21.00 9.92 18.21
C GLY A 10 -19.84 9.21 17.49
N VAL A 11 -19.45 8.02 17.92
CA VAL A 11 -18.39 7.23 17.30
C VAL A 11 -18.90 6.62 16.00
N ILE A 12 -18.19 6.84 14.91
CA ILE A 12 -18.47 6.22 13.60
C ILE A 12 -17.99 4.77 13.66
N TYR A 13 -18.83 3.83 13.24
CA TYR A 13 -18.48 2.43 13.09
C TYR A 13 -18.88 1.90 11.72
N TYR A 14 -18.23 0.84 11.30
CA TYR A 14 -18.64 0.03 10.17
C TYR A 14 -18.49 -1.45 10.53
N ALA A 15 -19.40 -2.27 10.02
CA ALA A 15 -19.39 -3.71 10.15
C ALA A 15 -18.93 -4.32 8.83
N MET A 16 -17.98 -5.23 8.89
CA MET A 16 -17.44 -5.91 7.72
C MET A 16 -17.30 -7.41 7.99
N GLU A 17 -17.08 -8.18 6.92
CA GLU A 17 -16.69 -9.58 7.03
C GLU A 17 -15.47 -9.73 7.93
N TYR A 18 -15.53 -10.66 8.88
CA TYR A 18 -14.33 -11.07 9.61
C TYR A 18 -13.49 -12.01 8.73
N ILE A 19 -12.25 -11.60 8.44
CA ILE A 19 -11.34 -12.36 7.60
C ILE A 19 -10.35 -13.09 8.50
N GLN A 20 -10.43 -14.41 8.50
CA GLN A 20 -9.43 -15.24 9.16
C GLN A 20 -8.19 -15.32 8.29
N GLY A 21 -7.08 -14.77 8.75
CA GLY A 21 -5.83 -14.67 7.99
C GLY A 21 -4.81 -13.80 8.69
N VAL A 22 -3.73 -13.47 7.97
CA VAL A 22 -2.66 -12.59 8.44
C VAL A 22 -2.49 -11.44 7.46
N THR A 23 -2.12 -10.26 7.94
CA THR A 23 -1.74 -9.16 7.05
C THR A 23 -0.37 -9.42 6.42
N LEU A 24 -0.07 -8.79 5.29
CA LEU A 24 1.28 -8.85 4.72
C LEU A 24 2.33 -8.24 5.66
N GLN A 25 1.92 -7.30 6.53
CA GLN A 25 2.77 -6.75 7.57
C GLN A 25 3.15 -7.83 8.58
N ASP A 26 2.16 -8.50 9.17
CA ASP A 26 2.37 -9.57 10.14
C ASP A 26 3.15 -10.73 9.53
N LEU A 27 2.88 -11.08 8.25
CA LEU A 27 3.60 -12.12 7.55
C LEU A 27 5.11 -11.86 7.55
N VAL A 28 5.53 -10.65 7.15
CA VAL A 28 6.96 -10.29 7.09
C VAL A 28 7.56 -10.17 8.49
N GLU A 29 6.82 -9.63 9.45
CA GLU A 29 7.29 -9.54 10.84
C GLU A 29 7.51 -10.92 11.48
N LEU A 30 6.65 -11.89 11.18
CA LEU A 30 6.71 -13.24 11.74
C LEU A 30 7.69 -14.17 11.01
N THR A 31 7.81 -14.03 9.68
CA THR A 31 8.54 -15.01 8.84
C THR A 31 9.70 -14.40 8.06
N GLY A 32 9.88 -13.08 8.12
CA GLY A 32 10.90 -12.36 7.34
C GLY A 32 10.55 -12.16 5.87
N PRO A 33 11.54 -11.81 5.04
CA PRO A 33 11.40 -11.65 3.60
C PRO A 33 10.79 -12.88 2.92
N GLN A 34 9.98 -12.65 1.87
CA GLN A 34 9.25 -13.71 1.20
C GLN A 34 9.96 -14.13 -0.10
N PRO A 35 9.84 -15.42 -0.51
CA PRO A 35 10.39 -15.89 -1.78
C PRO A 35 9.77 -15.14 -2.98
N PRO A 36 10.57 -14.83 -4.02
CA PRO A 36 10.10 -14.07 -5.18
C PRO A 36 8.85 -14.64 -5.85
N GLU A 37 8.73 -15.95 -5.96
CA GLU A 37 7.60 -16.63 -6.59
C GLU A 37 6.30 -16.39 -5.81
N ARG A 38 6.38 -16.43 -4.48
CA ARG A 38 5.25 -16.12 -3.60
C ARG A 38 4.85 -14.65 -3.70
N VAL A 39 5.84 -13.75 -3.73
CA VAL A 39 5.60 -12.32 -3.88
C VAL A 39 4.91 -12.02 -5.21
N ILE A 40 5.37 -12.61 -6.31
CA ILE A 40 4.73 -12.46 -7.62
C ILE A 40 3.26 -12.90 -7.57
N ALA A 41 2.97 -14.08 -6.98
CA ALA A 41 1.62 -14.59 -6.87
C ALA A 41 0.69 -13.67 -6.03
N ILE A 42 1.23 -13.08 -4.97
CA ILE A 42 0.51 -12.11 -4.13
C ILE A 42 0.25 -10.81 -4.91
N LEU A 43 1.29 -10.23 -5.53
CA LEU A 43 1.18 -8.98 -6.27
C LEU A 43 0.19 -9.09 -7.44
N LEU A 44 0.16 -10.22 -8.16
CA LEU A 44 -0.80 -10.46 -9.24
C LEU A 44 -2.25 -10.42 -8.75
N GLN A 45 -2.53 -10.97 -7.57
CA GLN A 45 -3.88 -10.93 -7.00
C GLN A 45 -4.25 -9.51 -6.55
N ILE A 46 -3.30 -8.75 -5.96
CA ILE A 46 -3.53 -7.34 -5.61
C ILE A 46 -3.80 -6.53 -6.89
N CYS A 47 -3.01 -6.73 -7.95
CA CYS A 47 -3.23 -6.09 -9.26
C CYS A 47 -4.65 -6.34 -9.79
N GLY A 48 -5.13 -7.59 -9.71
CA GLY A 48 -6.50 -7.93 -10.11
C GLY A 48 -7.54 -7.12 -9.34
N SER A 49 -7.42 -7.06 -8.01
CA SER A 49 -8.34 -6.31 -7.16
C SER A 49 -8.30 -4.79 -7.44
N LEU A 50 -7.10 -4.23 -7.65
CA LEU A 50 -6.95 -2.81 -8.00
C LEU A 50 -7.51 -2.51 -9.39
N ALA A 51 -7.29 -3.39 -10.37
CA ALA A 51 -7.80 -3.22 -11.74
C ALA A 51 -9.34 -3.18 -11.77
N GLU A 52 -10.02 -4.04 -11.01
CA GLU A 52 -11.48 -4.00 -10.87
C GLU A 52 -11.96 -2.68 -10.28
N ALA A 53 -11.31 -2.18 -9.22
CA ALA A 53 -11.65 -0.90 -8.61
C ALA A 53 -11.39 0.29 -9.56
N HIS A 54 -10.25 0.30 -10.25
CA HIS A 54 -9.89 1.35 -11.20
C HIS A 54 -10.84 1.40 -12.40
N ALA A 55 -11.34 0.25 -12.86
CA ALA A 55 -12.32 0.18 -13.96
C ALA A 55 -13.63 0.91 -13.65
N VAL A 56 -13.99 1.06 -12.38
CA VAL A 56 -15.15 1.83 -11.93
C VAL A 56 -14.79 3.22 -11.37
N GLY A 57 -13.56 3.67 -11.59
CA GLY A 57 -13.08 4.98 -11.18
C GLY A 57 -12.74 5.10 -9.69
N LEU A 58 -12.60 3.98 -8.97
CA LEU A 58 -12.25 3.97 -7.56
C LEU A 58 -10.74 3.79 -7.40
N VAL A 59 -10.05 4.77 -6.81
CA VAL A 59 -8.64 4.71 -6.43
C VAL A 59 -8.54 4.39 -4.94
N HIS A 60 -7.69 3.43 -4.57
CA HIS A 60 -7.57 2.95 -3.20
C HIS A 60 -6.91 3.98 -2.27
N ARG A 61 -5.80 4.58 -2.68
CA ARG A 61 -5.05 5.66 -2.01
C ARG A 61 -4.35 5.29 -0.70
N ASP A 62 -4.50 4.08 -0.19
CA ASP A 62 -3.84 3.60 1.03
C ASP A 62 -3.44 2.12 0.90
N VAL A 63 -2.87 1.73 -0.25
CA VAL A 63 -2.30 0.40 -0.45
C VAL A 63 -1.05 0.26 0.41
N LYS A 64 -1.06 -0.71 1.33
CA LYS A 64 0.06 -0.99 2.25
C LYS A 64 -0.05 -2.40 2.81
N PRO A 65 1.02 -2.99 3.37
CA PRO A 65 1.02 -4.35 3.87
C PRO A 65 -0.06 -4.63 4.93
N SER A 66 -0.40 -3.68 5.79
CA SER A 66 -1.44 -3.85 6.81
C SER A 66 -2.88 -3.83 6.26
N ASN A 67 -3.07 -3.34 5.01
CA ASN A 67 -4.36 -3.31 4.32
C ASN A 67 -4.53 -4.45 3.31
N VAL A 68 -3.62 -5.43 3.32
CA VAL A 68 -3.71 -6.62 2.47
C VAL A 68 -3.59 -7.86 3.35
N MET A 69 -4.59 -8.72 3.30
CA MET A 69 -4.61 -9.97 4.05
C MET A 69 -4.38 -11.17 3.14
N LEU A 70 -3.66 -12.15 3.67
CA LEU A 70 -3.61 -13.51 3.16
C LEU A 70 -4.51 -14.39 3.99
N CYS A 71 -5.42 -15.08 3.34
CA CYS A 71 -6.33 -16.02 3.97
C CYS A 71 -6.32 -17.37 3.24
N GLU A 72 -6.86 -18.37 3.90
CA GLU A 72 -7.15 -19.66 3.28
C GLU A 72 -8.62 -19.72 2.85
N ARG A 73 -8.89 -20.16 1.63
CA ARG A 73 -10.24 -20.41 1.13
C ARG A 73 -10.35 -21.88 0.67
N GLY A 74 -11.06 -22.66 1.47
CA GLY A 74 -11.14 -24.10 1.22
C GLY A 74 -9.77 -24.77 1.37
N ARG A 75 -9.15 -25.18 0.26
CA ARG A 75 -7.80 -25.76 0.24
C ARG A 75 -6.77 -24.87 -0.49
N VAL A 76 -7.16 -23.65 -0.81
CA VAL A 76 -6.27 -22.69 -1.49
C VAL A 76 -5.69 -21.75 -0.44
N ALA A 77 -4.38 -21.83 -0.26
CA ALA A 77 -3.62 -20.91 0.58
C ALA A 77 -3.28 -19.62 -0.19
N ASP A 78 -2.85 -18.59 0.54
CA ASP A 78 -2.43 -17.30 0.00
C ASP A 78 -3.49 -16.60 -0.88
N VAL A 79 -4.77 -16.75 -0.53
CA VAL A 79 -5.82 -15.96 -1.17
C VAL A 79 -5.76 -14.55 -0.64
N VAL A 80 -5.52 -13.58 -1.51
CA VAL A 80 -5.39 -12.17 -1.16
C VAL A 80 -6.76 -11.51 -1.00
N LYS A 81 -6.89 -10.70 0.05
CA LYS A 81 -7.98 -9.74 0.22
C LYS A 81 -7.40 -8.35 0.49
N VAL A 82 -7.70 -7.40 -0.38
CA VAL A 82 -7.38 -5.98 -0.20
C VAL A 82 -8.50 -5.35 0.62
N LEU A 83 -8.12 -4.65 1.69
CA LEU A 83 -9.04 -4.04 2.65
C LEU A 83 -9.14 -2.52 2.43
N ASP A 84 -10.25 -1.95 2.90
CA ASP A 84 -10.41 -0.50 3.10
C ASP A 84 -10.29 0.38 1.85
N PHE A 85 -10.85 -0.07 0.72
CA PHE A 85 -10.97 0.73 -0.49
C PHE A 85 -11.66 2.08 -0.22
N GLY A 86 -10.93 3.18 -0.44
CA GLY A 86 -11.51 4.52 -0.50
C GLY A 86 -12.10 5.08 0.80
N LEU A 87 -11.93 4.45 1.96
CA LEU A 87 -12.42 4.95 3.26
C LEU A 87 -11.85 6.33 3.61
N VAL A 88 -10.70 6.69 3.06
CA VAL A 88 -10.11 8.04 3.21
C VAL A 88 -11.01 9.12 2.61
N LYS A 89 -11.79 8.83 1.55
CA LYS A 89 -12.75 9.79 0.98
C LYS A 89 -13.97 10.04 1.88
N LEU A 90 -14.36 9.08 2.71
CA LEU A 90 -15.50 9.25 3.64
C LEU A 90 -15.12 10.02 4.91
N ARG A 91 -13.83 10.15 5.23
CA ARG A 91 -13.31 10.95 6.36
C ARG A 91 -13.13 12.43 6.03
N GLY A 92 -13.08 12.80 4.75
CA GLY A 92 -12.89 14.18 4.30
C GLY A 92 -14.12 14.75 3.62
N GLN A 93 -14.74 15.77 4.20
CA GLN A 93 -15.50 16.74 3.42
C GLN A 93 -14.58 17.36 2.35
N PRO A 94 -15.10 17.88 1.22
CA PRO A 94 -14.27 18.41 0.14
C PRO A 94 -13.29 19.47 0.68
N GLY A 95 -12.00 19.13 0.72
CA GLY A 95 -10.93 20.02 1.15
C GLY A 95 -9.84 19.45 2.06
N ASN A 96 -9.98 18.28 2.65
CA ASN A 96 -9.04 17.80 3.69
C ASN A 96 -8.27 16.54 3.27
N THR A 97 -7.33 16.66 2.35
CA THR A 97 -6.18 15.75 2.23
C THR A 97 -4.97 16.26 3.03
N LEU A 98 -4.97 17.54 3.31
CA LEU A 98 -4.13 18.18 4.33
C LEU A 98 -5.14 18.94 5.20
N ASP A 99 -5.34 18.53 6.43
CA ASP A 99 -5.95 19.42 7.41
C ASP A 99 -4.94 20.53 7.67
N SER A 100 -5.06 21.59 6.85
CA SER A 100 -4.15 22.74 6.83
C SER A 100 -4.08 23.47 8.19
N LYS A 101 -4.92 23.06 9.13
CA LYS A 101 -4.91 23.57 10.50
C LYS A 101 -4.22 22.66 11.52
N SER A 102 -4.00 21.37 11.21
CA SER A 102 -3.37 20.43 12.14
C SER A 102 -2.01 19.89 11.66
N GLY A 103 -1.60 20.14 10.41
CA GLY A 103 -0.35 19.59 9.86
C GLY A 103 -0.30 18.06 9.80
N LEU A 104 -1.45 17.40 9.92
CA LEU A 104 -1.51 15.92 9.89
C LEU A 104 -1.48 15.43 8.44
N ILE A 105 -0.41 14.75 8.10
CA ILE A 105 -0.31 13.97 6.85
C ILE A 105 -1.11 12.69 7.07
N VAL A 106 -2.19 12.51 6.28
CA VAL A 106 -3.04 11.32 6.35
C VAL A 106 -2.48 10.26 5.41
N GLY A 107 -1.97 9.17 5.95
CA GLY A 107 -1.41 8.05 5.21
C GLY A 107 -0.24 7.41 5.95
N THR A 108 0.28 6.31 5.40
CA THR A 108 1.49 5.66 5.89
C THR A 108 2.67 6.11 5.02
N PRO A 109 3.57 6.98 5.52
CA PRO A 109 4.60 7.65 4.71
C PRO A 109 5.40 6.73 3.81
N GLY A 110 5.76 5.54 4.30
CA GLY A 110 6.60 4.58 3.57
C GLY A 110 5.99 3.97 2.30
N PHE A 111 4.69 4.19 2.04
CA PHE A 111 3.98 3.64 0.88
C PHE A 111 3.30 4.72 0.03
N MET A 112 3.44 5.99 0.38
CA MET A 112 2.82 7.10 -0.34
C MET A 112 3.56 7.39 -1.65
N ALA A 113 2.80 7.57 -2.73
CA ALA A 113 3.34 8.01 -4.01
C ALA A 113 3.80 9.48 -3.95
N PRO A 114 4.86 9.87 -4.71
CA PRO A 114 5.37 11.24 -4.73
C PRO A 114 4.29 12.29 -5.02
N GLU A 115 3.43 12.05 -6.02
CA GLU A 115 2.34 12.95 -6.39
C GLU A 115 1.29 13.08 -5.28
N ALA A 116 1.07 12.03 -4.49
CA ALA A 116 0.14 12.08 -3.37
C ALA A 116 0.65 12.97 -2.22
N ILE A 117 1.97 13.18 -2.15
CA ILE A 117 2.63 14.06 -1.17
C ILE A 117 2.65 15.50 -1.69
N ILE A 118 3.01 15.69 -2.97
CA ILE A 118 3.23 17.02 -3.57
C ILE A 118 1.91 17.69 -3.92
N GLU A 119 0.99 16.96 -4.58
CA GLU A 119 -0.25 17.50 -5.11
C GLU A 119 -1.40 16.48 -5.03
N PRO A 120 -1.98 16.27 -3.84
CA PRO A 120 -3.01 15.25 -3.62
C PRO A 120 -4.26 15.37 -4.52
N SER A 121 -4.45 16.53 -5.16
CA SER A 121 -5.59 16.81 -6.06
C SER A 121 -5.50 16.06 -7.40
N ILE A 122 -4.29 15.71 -7.87
CA ILE A 122 -4.06 15.03 -9.15
C ILE A 122 -3.91 13.51 -9.03
N VAL A 123 -4.05 12.97 -7.82
CA VAL A 123 -3.84 11.54 -7.56
C VAL A 123 -4.86 10.68 -8.33
N ASP A 124 -4.35 9.80 -9.16
CA ASP A 124 -5.11 8.80 -9.91
C ASP A 124 -4.65 7.35 -9.58
N ALA A 125 -5.06 6.38 -10.39
CA ALA A 125 -4.74 4.96 -10.23
C ALA A 125 -3.23 4.65 -10.16
N ARG A 126 -2.36 5.52 -10.71
CA ARG A 126 -0.91 5.33 -10.70
C ARG A 126 -0.31 5.42 -9.30
N ALA A 127 -0.93 6.17 -8.41
CA ALA A 127 -0.51 6.22 -7.00
C ALA A 127 -0.66 4.85 -6.32
N ASP A 128 -1.70 4.07 -6.65
CA ASP A 128 -1.85 2.70 -6.15
C ASP A 128 -0.78 1.76 -6.72
N ILE A 129 -0.33 1.99 -7.97
CA ILE A 129 0.75 1.22 -8.60
C ILE A 129 2.10 1.50 -7.92
N TYR A 130 2.38 2.77 -7.58
CA TYR A 130 3.56 3.12 -6.79
C TYR A 130 3.52 2.41 -5.43
N ALA A 131 2.41 2.49 -4.71
CA ALA A 131 2.23 1.85 -3.42
C ALA A 131 2.37 0.32 -3.51
N LEU A 132 1.84 -0.31 -4.58
CA LEU A 132 2.03 -1.73 -4.86
C LEU A 132 3.50 -2.10 -5.08
N GLY A 133 4.26 -1.25 -5.79
CA GLY A 133 5.72 -1.39 -5.92
C GLY A 133 6.42 -1.37 -4.55
N ALA A 134 6.01 -0.44 -3.66
CA ALA A 134 6.54 -0.36 -2.31
C ALA A 134 6.18 -1.59 -1.45
N VAL A 135 4.97 -2.15 -1.62
CA VAL A 135 4.57 -3.43 -1.00
C VAL A 135 5.44 -4.58 -1.51
N GLY A 136 5.66 -4.68 -2.82
CA GLY A 136 6.53 -5.70 -3.41
C GLY A 136 7.96 -5.61 -2.89
N TYR A 137 8.50 -4.40 -2.83
CA TYR A 137 9.82 -4.14 -2.25
C TYR A 137 9.91 -4.61 -0.79
N PHE A 138 8.89 -4.27 0.03
CA PHE A 138 8.80 -4.68 1.42
C PHE A 138 8.74 -6.21 1.57
N LEU A 139 7.92 -6.89 0.77
CA LEU A 139 7.79 -8.34 0.83
C LEU A 139 9.11 -9.05 0.48
N ILE A 140 9.85 -8.57 -0.52
CA ILE A 140 11.13 -9.15 -0.95
C ILE A 140 12.24 -8.86 0.04
N THR A 141 12.31 -7.62 0.58
CA THR A 141 13.46 -7.17 1.36
C THR A 141 13.25 -7.24 2.88
N GLY A 142 12.01 -7.36 3.34
CA GLY A 142 11.64 -7.20 4.74
C GLY A 142 11.76 -5.77 5.24
N ARG A 143 11.99 -4.80 4.35
CA ARG A 143 12.23 -3.38 4.70
C ARG A 143 11.41 -2.45 3.81
N GLN A 144 11.02 -1.32 4.36
CA GLN A 144 10.44 -0.24 3.54
C GLN A 144 11.47 0.29 2.53
N VAL A 145 10.99 0.87 1.43
CA VAL A 145 11.84 1.50 0.40
C VAL A 145 12.73 2.56 1.01
N PHE A 146 12.12 3.44 1.82
CA PHE A 146 12.80 4.46 2.59
C PHE A 146 12.46 4.32 4.08
N SER A 147 13.41 4.70 4.93
CA SER A 147 13.26 4.73 6.38
C SER A 147 13.99 5.95 6.93
N GLY A 148 13.40 6.62 7.89
CA GLY A 148 13.96 7.83 8.49
C GLY A 148 13.58 7.97 9.95
N ALA A 149 14.23 8.89 10.66
CA ALA A 149 13.95 9.16 12.06
C ALA A 149 12.59 9.83 12.29
N THR A 150 12.01 10.42 11.25
CA THR A 150 10.70 11.08 11.27
C THR A 150 9.92 10.77 10.00
N ASP A 151 8.59 10.85 10.08
CA ASP A 151 7.71 10.69 8.92
C ASP A 151 8.04 11.72 7.83
N LEU A 152 8.40 12.95 8.20
CA LEU A 152 8.79 13.98 7.24
C LEU A 152 10.05 13.58 6.46
N ALA A 153 11.05 12.96 7.09
CA ALA A 153 12.24 12.48 6.40
C ALA A 153 11.88 11.39 5.37
N VAL A 154 11.00 10.45 5.74
CA VAL A 154 10.50 9.42 4.82
C VAL A 154 9.75 10.03 3.64
N LEU A 155 8.89 11.03 3.88
CA LEU A 155 8.15 11.72 2.82
C LEU A 155 9.07 12.47 1.85
N LEU A 156 10.11 13.13 2.35
CA LEU A 156 11.11 13.78 1.51
C LEU A 156 11.86 12.78 0.62
N ASP A 157 12.21 11.61 1.18
CA ASP A 157 12.82 10.53 0.41
C ASP A 157 11.86 9.95 -0.63
N GLN A 158 10.57 9.81 -0.32
CA GLN A 158 9.55 9.39 -1.29
C GLN A 158 9.51 10.32 -2.50
N VAL A 159 9.67 11.62 -2.30
CA VAL A 159 9.63 12.63 -3.38
C VAL A 159 10.93 12.67 -4.20
N SER A 160 12.09 12.59 -3.55
CA SER A 160 13.36 12.99 -4.17
C SER A 160 14.44 11.91 -4.25
N THR A 161 14.38 10.88 -3.39
CA THR A 161 15.47 9.90 -3.30
C THR A 161 15.20 8.70 -4.21
N ILE A 162 16.21 8.29 -4.99
CA ILE A 162 16.12 7.09 -5.84
C ILE A 162 16.13 5.84 -4.94
N PRO A 163 15.19 4.90 -5.11
CA PRO A 163 15.17 3.65 -4.37
C PRO A 163 16.46 2.84 -4.56
N VAL A 164 16.97 2.28 -3.47
CA VAL A 164 18.08 1.31 -3.57
C VAL A 164 17.54 0.03 -4.21
N PRO A 165 18.16 -0.50 -5.27
CA PRO A 165 17.74 -1.77 -5.86
C PRO A 165 17.65 -2.90 -4.83
N MET A 166 16.64 -3.77 -4.97
CA MET A 166 16.41 -4.86 -4.00
C MET A 166 17.62 -5.79 -3.89
N SER A 167 18.27 -6.10 -5.02
CA SER A 167 19.48 -6.92 -5.06
C SER A 167 20.64 -6.34 -4.23
N LEU A 168 20.84 -5.02 -4.28
CA LEU A 168 21.84 -4.33 -3.45
C LEU A 168 21.42 -4.30 -1.98
N ARG A 169 20.13 -4.14 -1.69
CA ARG A 169 19.60 -4.12 -0.32
C ARG A 169 19.77 -5.45 0.38
N LEU A 170 19.59 -6.56 -0.34
CA LEU A 170 19.70 -7.92 0.18
C LEU A 170 21.13 -8.46 0.18
N GLY A 171 22.01 -7.91 -0.66
CA GLY A 171 23.31 -8.54 -0.95
C GLY A 171 23.15 -9.90 -1.64
N ALA A 172 22.03 -10.15 -2.30
CA ALA A 172 21.67 -11.41 -2.95
C ALA A 172 20.91 -11.15 -4.28
N SER A 173 20.91 -12.14 -5.16
CA SER A 173 20.21 -12.02 -6.44
C SER A 173 18.68 -12.03 -6.25
N VAL A 174 18.02 -11.10 -6.91
CA VAL A 174 16.57 -11.05 -7.11
C VAL A 174 16.31 -11.29 -8.59
N PRO A 175 15.22 -11.97 -9.00
CA PRO A 175 14.89 -12.12 -10.42
C PRO A 175 14.88 -10.76 -11.13
N VAL A 176 15.67 -10.62 -12.19
CA VAL A 176 15.94 -9.33 -12.85
C VAL A 176 14.65 -8.66 -13.33
N ASP A 177 13.71 -9.45 -13.84
CA ASP A 177 12.43 -8.91 -14.31
C ASP A 177 11.57 -8.39 -13.15
N LEU A 178 11.57 -9.06 -12.00
CA LEU A 178 10.87 -8.62 -10.81
C LEU A 178 11.48 -7.31 -10.27
N ASP A 179 12.81 -7.25 -10.17
CA ASP A 179 13.51 -6.03 -9.71
C ASP A 179 13.21 -4.85 -10.65
N ARG A 180 13.20 -5.09 -11.98
CA ARG A 180 12.86 -4.07 -12.96
C ARG A 180 11.42 -3.58 -12.85
N VAL A 181 10.46 -4.50 -12.73
CA VAL A 181 9.03 -4.13 -12.60
C VAL A 181 8.79 -3.32 -11.33
N ILE A 182 9.30 -3.77 -10.19
CA ILE A 182 9.14 -3.06 -8.91
C ILE A 182 9.83 -1.70 -8.97
N SER A 183 11.04 -1.62 -9.54
CA SER A 183 11.75 -0.34 -9.72
C SER A 183 10.97 0.63 -10.62
N SER A 184 10.32 0.13 -11.68
CA SER A 184 9.47 0.95 -12.55
C SER A 184 8.24 1.48 -11.82
N CYS A 185 7.59 0.66 -10.97
CA CYS A 185 6.47 1.11 -10.15
C CYS A 185 6.89 2.23 -9.17
N LEU A 186 8.15 2.22 -8.71
CA LEU A 186 8.71 3.20 -7.78
C LEU A 186 9.29 4.46 -8.47
N SER A 187 8.99 4.67 -9.77
CA SER A 187 9.34 5.90 -10.48
C SER A 187 8.78 7.13 -9.78
N LYS A 188 9.57 8.22 -9.74
CA LYS A 188 9.14 9.47 -9.10
C LYS A 188 8.21 10.30 -9.99
N ASP A 189 8.28 10.09 -11.29
CA ASP A 189 7.37 10.67 -12.29
C ASP A 189 6.35 9.61 -12.72
N PRO A 190 5.07 9.83 -12.48
CA PRO A 190 4.02 8.86 -12.82
C PRO A 190 3.71 8.78 -14.33
N ARG A 191 4.35 9.62 -15.18
CA ARG A 191 4.15 9.65 -16.64
C ARG A 191 4.89 8.55 -17.37
#